data_047fbb32a86543e18bbd414e6b42a1fd
#
_entry.id   047fbb32a86543e18bbd414e6b42a1fd
#
_cell.length_a   1.000
_cell.length_b   1.000
_cell.length_c   1.000
_cell.angle_alpha   90.00
_cell.angle_beta   90.00
_cell.angle_gamma   90.00
#
_symmetry.space_group_name_H-M   'P 1'
#
loop_
_entity.id
_entity.type
_entity.pdbx_description
1 polymer ?
#
loop_
_entity_poly.entity_id
_entity_poly.type
_entity_poly.pdbx_seq_one_letter_code
_entity_poly.pdbx_strand_id
1 'polypeptide(L)'
;MKGSSGRSPFWITIVLLLITPILLTCGGKSSGTNETIEPQEFPNPLMEGALTIIFLHHSTGANLIEQGGVRQRLADMGYAFYDHGYNADGLILPDGSSAGYNFAVPDDNTDPDGLAQIFRQPVHSPPDNTLSYLLKYDVIVFKSCFPVSNIGSDEQLDEYKGYYLSMRDRMDEYPNKLFIVVTQPPQVPANTDPAEAARARALARWLASEEYLEGRKNVFTFDFFDLLADPADHMLRPEYRAAEEDAHPNERANKEIAPLFCEFIDQSIRSFGESAIPQ
;
A
#
# COMPACT_ATOMS: atom_id res chain seq x y z
N MET A 1 30.10 -70.67 12.35
CA MET A 1 30.26 -70.73 10.91
C MET A 1 30.14 -69.34 10.41
N LYS A 2 31.14 -68.62 10.25
CA LYS A 2 32.00 -68.18 9.16
C LYS A 2 31.24 -67.85 7.87
N GLY A 3 31.37 -66.60 7.48
CA GLY A 3 31.27 -66.10 6.14
C GLY A 3 30.71 -64.64 6.13
N SER A 4 31.35 -63.73 5.76
CA SER A 4 32.41 -63.26 4.87
C SER A 4 31.89 -61.88 4.27
N SER A 5 32.67 -60.89 4.55
CA SER A 5 32.56 -59.52 4.08
C SER A 5 32.81 -59.37 2.59
N GLY A 6 31.98 -58.62 1.90
CA GLY A 6 32.26 -58.14 0.54
C GLY A 6 32.24 -56.64 0.50
N ARG A 7 33.42 -55.99 0.50
CA ARG A 7 33.60 -54.57 0.21
C ARG A 7 33.85 -54.39 -1.29
N SER A 8 33.03 -53.62 -1.98
CA SER A 8 33.32 -53.16 -3.33
C SER A 8 34.08 -51.82 -3.26
N PRO A 9 35.10 -51.63 -4.11
CA PRO A 9 35.88 -50.41 -4.13
C PRO A 9 35.18 -49.33 -4.98
N PHE A 10 35.06 -48.16 -4.41
CA PHE A 10 34.68 -46.91 -5.10
C PHE A 10 35.88 -46.46 -5.95
N TRP A 11 35.68 -46.37 -7.26
CA TRP A 11 36.59 -45.70 -8.18
C TRP A 11 36.25 -44.20 -8.22
N ILE A 12 37.18 -43.38 -7.72
CA ILE A 12 37.10 -41.92 -7.85
C ILE A 12 37.78 -41.56 -9.17
N THR A 13 37.01 -41.13 -10.14
CA THR A 13 37.51 -40.55 -11.39
C THR A 13 37.78 -39.07 -11.17
N ILE A 14 39.06 -38.68 -11.06
CA ILE A 14 39.50 -37.31 -11.02
C ILE A 14 39.51 -36.77 -12.45
N VAL A 15 38.61 -35.84 -12.78
CA VAL A 15 38.63 -35.08 -14.03
C VAL A 15 39.49 -33.83 -13.79
N LEU A 16 40.68 -33.82 -14.38
CA LEU A 16 41.57 -32.67 -14.42
C LEU A 16 41.05 -31.67 -15.47
N LEU A 17 40.46 -30.58 -15.03
CA LEU A 17 40.12 -29.43 -15.90
C LEU A 17 41.37 -28.56 -16.06
N LEU A 18 41.97 -28.59 -17.24
CA LEU A 18 43.00 -27.66 -17.67
C LEU A 18 42.40 -26.26 -17.93
N ILE A 19 42.66 -25.33 -17.05
CA ILE A 19 42.29 -23.92 -17.23
C ILE A 19 43.44 -23.25 -18.02
N THR A 20 43.18 -22.92 -19.27
CA THR A 20 44.03 -22.03 -20.08
C THR A 20 43.63 -20.59 -19.80
N PRO A 21 44.56 -19.69 -19.46
CA PRO A 21 44.24 -18.27 -19.32
C PRO A 21 44.12 -17.62 -20.70
N ILE A 22 42.91 -17.15 -21.03
CA ILE A 22 42.69 -16.26 -22.17
C ILE A 22 43.01 -14.84 -21.68
N LEU A 23 44.12 -14.28 -22.16
CA LEU A 23 44.38 -12.86 -22.06
C LEU A 23 43.45 -12.09 -22.98
N LEU A 24 42.40 -11.53 -22.44
CA LEU A 24 41.57 -10.52 -23.12
C LEU A 24 42.22 -9.15 -22.91
N THR A 25 42.77 -8.61 -23.96
CA THR A 25 43.17 -7.19 -24.03
C THR A 25 41.90 -6.33 -24.08
N CYS A 26 41.58 -5.67 -22.99
CA CYS A 26 40.56 -4.62 -22.93
C CYS A 26 41.04 -3.37 -23.65
N GLY A 27 40.63 -3.22 -24.89
CA GLY A 27 40.62 -1.97 -25.64
C GLY A 27 39.19 -1.65 -26.07
N GLY A 28 38.30 -1.40 -25.14
CA GLY A 28 36.95 -0.98 -25.41
C GLY A 28 36.75 0.48 -25.08
N LYS A 29 36.61 1.33 -26.12
CA LYS A 29 36.11 2.70 -25.98
C LYS A 29 34.72 2.61 -25.35
N SER A 30 34.56 3.15 -24.14
CA SER A 30 33.27 3.44 -23.55
C SER A 30 32.59 4.51 -24.39
N SER A 31 31.76 4.09 -25.35
CA SER A 31 30.71 4.94 -25.89
C SER A 31 29.61 4.96 -24.83
N GLY A 32 29.66 5.95 -23.93
CA GLY A 32 28.52 6.28 -23.10
C GLY A 32 27.37 6.72 -24.01
N THR A 33 26.51 5.78 -24.38
CA THR A 33 25.17 6.13 -24.79
C THR A 33 24.49 6.65 -23.53
N ASN A 34 24.36 7.97 -23.40
CA ASN A 34 23.30 8.56 -22.57
C ASN A 34 21.99 8.01 -23.18
N GLU A 35 21.51 6.90 -22.66
CA GLU A 35 20.10 6.58 -22.77
C GLU A 35 19.39 7.72 -22.04
N THR A 36 18.91 8.70 -22.78
CA THR A 36 17.86 9.58 -22.34
C THR A 36 16.69 8.64 -22.01
N ILE A 37 16.46 8.39 -20.74
CA ILE A 37 15.23 7.77 -20.27
C ILE A 37 14.15 8.75 -20.72
N GLU A 38 13.48 8.43 -21.85
CA GLU A 38 12.29 9.17 -22.27
C GLU A 38 11.35 9.17 -21.06
N PRO A 39 10.78 10.34 -20.69
CA PRO A 39 9.82 10.40 -19.60
C PRO A 39 8.70 9.41 -19.95
N GLN A 40 8.50 8.41 -19.10
CA GLN A 40 7.41 7.46 -19.28
C GLN A 40 6.11 8.28 -19.25
N GLU A 41 5.43 8.41 -20.39
CA GLU A 41 4.19 9.15 -20.44
C GLU A 41 3.21 8.52 -19.45
N PHE A 42 2.65 9.35 -18.57
CA PHE A 42 1.57 8.93 -17.69
C PHE A 42 0.49 8.29 -18.55
N PRO A 43 0.08 7.06 -18.27
CA PRO A 43 -0.93 6.40 -19.07
C PRO A 43 -2.19 7.25 -19.07
N ASN A 44 -2.44 7.89 -20.19
CA ASN A 44 -3.64 8.67 -20.43
C ASN A 44 -4.72 7.72 -20.99
N PRO A 45 -5.94 7.89 -20.58
CA PRO A 45 -6.49 8.99 -19.81
C PRO A 45 -7.15 8.51 -18.51
N LEU A 46 -7.12 9.35 -17.48
CA LEU A 46 -8.21 9.35 -16.51
C LEU A 46 -9.52 9.36 -17.29
N MET A 47 -10.44 8.47 -16.98
CA MET A 47 -11.71 8.36 -17.73
C MET A 47 -12.43 9.72 -17.72
N GLU A 48 -12.56 10.33 -18.90
CA GLU A 48 -13.27 11.60 -19.03
C GLU A 48 -14.73 11.44 -18.60
N GLY A 49 -15.21 12.38 -17.77
CA GLY A 49 -16.60 12.42 -17.32
C GLY A 49 -16.95 11.53 -16.12
N ALA A 50 -16.01 10.76 -15.58
CA ALA A 50 -16.16 10.02 -14.32
C ALA A 50 -15.25 10.59 -13.24
N LEU A 51 -15.73 10.62 -11.98
CA LEU A 51 -14.89 10.94 -10.84
C LEU A 51 -13.86 9.83 -10.63
N THR A 52 -12.60 10.22 -10.47
CA THR A 52 -11.45 9.31 -10.46
C THR A 52 -10.93 9.08 -9.03
N ILE A 53 -10.73 7.83 -8.67
CA ILE A 53 -10.25 7.39 -7.36
C ILE A 53 -8.93 6.64 -7.55
N ILE A 54 -7.88 6.98 -6.81
CA ILE A 54 -6.65 6.18 -6.70
C ILE A 54 -6.50 5.64 -5.29
N PHE A 55 -6.18 4.36 -5.14
CA PHE A 55 -5.90 3.73 -3.85
C PHE A 55 -4.47 3.21 -3.79
N LEU A 56 -3.62 3.82 -2.94
CA LEU A 56 -2.30 3.30 -2.59
C LEU A 56 -2.42 2.29 -1.46
N HIS A 57 -2.00 1.05 -1.72
CA HIS A 57 -2.16 -0.05 -0.76
C HIS A 57 -1.05 -1.09 -0.87
N HIS A 58 -1.16 -2.17 -0.10
CA HIS A 58 -0.38 -3.41 -0.21
C HIS A 58 -1.30 -4.62 -0.16
N SER A 59 -0.75 -5.80 0.18
CA SER A 59 -1.42 -7.10 0.15
C SER A 59 -2.82 -7.10 0.78
N THR A 60 -3.00 -6.48 1.95
CA THR A 60 -4.33 -6.42 2.60
C THR A 60 -5.33 -5.56 1.83
N GLY A 61 -4.86 -4.52 1.15
CA GLY A 61 -5.69 -3.73 0.22
C GLY A 61 -6.00 -4.49 -1.06
N ALA A 62 -5.00 -5.19 -1.63
CA ALA A 62 -5.22 -6.06 -2.79
C ALA A 62 -6.29 -7.13 -2.50
N ASN A 63 -6.19 -7.80 -1.34
CA ASN A 63 -7.19 -8.78 -0.91
C ASN A 63 -8.59 -8.16 -0.76
N LEU A 64 -8.69 -6.95 -0.19
CA LEU A 64 -9.95 -6.23 -0.08
C LEU A 64 -10.54 -5.92 -1.46
N ILE A 65 -9.72 -5.48 -2.41
CA ILE A 65 -10.15 -5.17 -3.78
C ILE A 65 -10.62 -6.44 -4.50
N GLU A 66 -9.80 -7.48 -4.52
CA GLU A 66 -10.03 -8.69 -5.31
C GLU A 66 -11.13 -9.57 -4.71
N GLN A 67 -11.01 -9.92 -3.42
CA GLN A 67 -11.94 -10.83 -2.74
C GLN A 67 -13.25 -10.13 -2.38
N GLY A 68 -13.22 -8.83 -2.10
CA GLY A 68 -14.38 -8.01 -1.77
C GLY A 68 -15.12 -7.45 -2.99
N GLY A 69 -14.50 -7.46 -4.17
CA GLY A 69 -15.07 -6.94 -5.40
C GLY A 69 -15.19 -5.40 -5.41
N VAL A 70 -14.28 -4.68 -4.76
CA VAL A 70 -14.29 -3.21 -4.62
C VAL A 70 -14.36 -2.52 -5.98
N ARG A 71 -13.55 -2.97 -6.96
CA ARG A 71 -13.50 -2.38 -8.30
C ARG A 71 -14.87 -2.36 -8.97
N GLN A 72 -15.58 -3.50 -9.00
CA GLN A 72 -16.89 -3.60 -9.60
C GLN A 72 -17.93 -2.76 -8.84
N ARG A 73 -17.88 -2.76 -7.51
CA ARG A 73 -18.82 -1.97 -6.67
C ARG A 73 -18.70 -0.48 -6.93
N LEU A 74 -17.48 0.05 -7.00
CA LEU A 74 -17.24 1.46 -7.29
C LEU A 74 -17.59 1.82 -8.74
N ALA A 75 -17.35 0.92 -9.70
CA ALA A 75 -17.81 1.08 -11.08
C ALA A 75 -19.35 1.14 -11.18
N ASP A 76 -20.07 0.30 -10.44
CA ASP A 76 -21.54 0.31 -10.38
C ASP A 76 -22.09 1.62 -9.77
N MET A 77 -21.30 2.30 -8.92
CA MET A 77 -21.60 3.63 -8.38
C MET A 77 -21.21 4.78 -9.35
N GLY A 78 -20.59 4.46 -10.48
CA GLY A 78 -20.19 5.44 -11.51
C GLY A 78 -18.80 6.03 -11.33
N TYR A 79 -17.95 5.45 -10.48
CA TYR A 79 -16.58 5.91 -10.24
C TYR A 79 -15.56 5.16 -11.09
N ALA A 80 -14.50 5.85 -11.52
CA ALA A 80 -13.32 5.25 -12.14
C ALA A 80 -12.28 4.95 -11.06
N PHE A 81 -12.17 3.68 -10.64
CA PHE A 81 -11.30 3.24 -9.56
C PHE A 81 -10.00 2.67 -10.09
N TYR A 82 -8.90 3.30 -9.69
CA TYR A 82 -7.52 2.89 -9.94
C TYR A 82 -6.90 2.45 -8.63
N ASP A 83 -5.90 1.59 -8.68
CA ASP A 83 -5.11 1.23 -7.51
C ASP A 83 -3.64 1.03 -7.85
N HIS A 84 -2.80 1.17 -6.84
CA HIS A 84 -1.37 0.92 -6.91
C HIS A 84 -0.95 0.17 -5.65
N GLY A 85 -0.49 -1.06 -5.83
CA GLY A 85 0.02 -1.91 -4.78
C GLY A 85 1.53 -1.76 -4.63
N TYR A 86 2.25 -2.87 -4.81
CA TYR A 86 3.71 -2.86 -4.84
C TYR A 86 4.26 -2.27 -6.14
N ASN A 87 5.48 -1.70 -6.07
CA ASN A 87 6.15 -1.15 -7.25
C ASN A 87 6.29 -2.15 -8.40
N ALA A 88 6.39 -3.44 -8.09
CA ALA A 88 6.46 -4.50 -9.11
C ALA A 88 5.16 -4.65 -9.91
N ASP A 89 4.01 -4.38 -9.29
CA ASP A 89 2.68 -4.50 -9.91
C ASP A 89 2.29 -3.20 -10.64
N GLY A 90 2.74 -2.06 -10.12
CA GLY A 90 2.48 -0.74 -10.66
C GLY A 90 1.02 -0.31 -10.56
N LEU A 91 0.63 0.61 -11.45
CA LEU A 91 -0.72 1.16 -11.53
C LEU A 91 -1.67 0.18 -12.23
N ILE A 92 -2.82 -0.07 -11.61
CA ILE A 92 -3.91 -0.88 -12.15
C ILE A 92 -5.07 0.02 -12.56
N LEU A 93 -5.58 -0.22 -13.77
CA LEU A 93 -6.67 0.55 -14.39
C LEU A 93 -8.05 0.11 -13.86
N PRO A 94 -9.12 0.87 -14.14
CA PRO A 94 -10.49 0.54 -13.69
C PRO A 94 -11.01 -0.82 -14.15
N ASP A 95 -10.53 -1.33 -15.28
CA ASP A 95 -10.88 -2.66 -15.79
C ASP A 95 -10.06 -3.80 -15.17
N GLY A 96 -9.11 -3.47 -14.25
CA GLY A 96 -8.23 -4.42 -13.59
C GLY A 96 -6.96 -4.76 -14.38
N SER A 97 -6.75 -4.18 -15.56
CA SER A 97 -5.52 -4.37 -16.32
C SER A 97 -4.38 -3.50 -15.80
N SER A 98 -3.12 -3.93 -16.02
CA SER A 98 -1.95 -3.11 -15.70
C SER A 98 -1.85 -1.94 -16.66
N ALA A 99 -1.58 -0.75 -16.13
CA ALA A 99 -1.29 0.43 -16.92
C ALA A 99 0.12 0.41 -17.56
N GLY A 100 0.99 -0.53 -17.17
CA GLY A 100 2.38 -0.54 -17.56
C GLY A 100 3.20 0.62 -16.99
N TYR A 101 2.71 1.25 -15.93
CA TYR A 101 3.30 2.41 -15.28
C TYR A 101 3.46 2.16 -13.77
N ASN A 102 4.52 2.72 -13.18
CA ASN A 102 4.79 2.63 -11.74
C ASN A 102 5.07 4.01 -11.16
N PHE A 103 4.45 4.34 -10.03
CA PHE A 103 4.69 5.59 -9.30
C PHE A 103 6.04 5.65 -8.57
N ALA A 104 6.78 4.55 -8.44
CA ALA A 104 8.00 4.46 -7.65
C ALA A 104 7.78 4.91 -6.18
N VAL A 105 6.87 4.23 -5.49
CA VAL A 105 6.51 4.53 -4.10
C VAL A 105 7.66 4.16 -3.17
N PRO A 106 8.12 5.07 -2.26
CA PRO A 106 9.15 4.76 -1.28
C PRO A 106 8.73 3.61 -0.35
N ASP A 107 9.68 2.72 -0.01
CA ASP A 107 9.48 1.56 0.89
C ASP A 107 8.22 0.75 0.59
N ASP A 108 7.86 0.69 -0.69
CA ASP A 108 6.59 0.12 -1.14
C ASP A 108 5.36 0.65 -0.35
N ASN A 109 5.49 1.84 0.30
CA ASN A 109 4.39 2.49 1.01
C ASN A 109 3.87 1.69 2.23
N THR A 110 4.69 0.80 2.83
CA THR A 110 4.27 -0.09 3.92
C THR A 110 4.13 0.62 5.26
N ASP A 111 4.89 1.68 5.49
CA ASP A 111 4.84 2.47 6.71
C ASP A 111 4.52 3.96 6.45
N PRO A 112 4.24 4.74 7.50
CA PRO A 112 3.88 6.15 7.33
C PRO A 112 5.03 7.01 6.83
N ASP A 113 6.30 6.61 7.02
CA ASP A 113 7.45 7.39 6.55
C ASP A 113 7.49 7.45 5.02
N GLY A 114 7.31 6.30 4.34
CA GLY A 114 7.23 6.24 2.89
C GLY A 114 6.10 7.10 2.33
N LEU A 115 4.91 7.05 2.96
CA LEU A 115 3.79 7.92 2.60
C LEU A 115 4.14 9.41 2.83
N ALA A 116 4.73 9.75 3.98
CA ALA A 116 5.13 11.11 4.27
C ALA A 116 6.20 11.64 3.29
N GLN A 117 7.10 10.78 2.80
CA GLN A 117 8.05 11.14 1.75
C GLN A 117 7.34 11.51 0.44
N ILE A 118 6.29 10.78 0.05
CA ILE A 118 5.46 11.13 -1.11
C ILE A 118 4.84 12.52 -0.92
N PHE A 119 4.18 12.77 0.22
CA PHE A 119 3.51 14.05 0.46
C PHE A 119 4.46 15.24 0.61
N ARG A 120 5.75 15.02 0.90
CA ARG A 120 6.81 16.07 0.92
C ARG A 120 7.33 16.44 -0.47
N GLN A 121 7.02 15.68 -1.51
CA GLN A 121 7.50 15.97 -2.87
C GLN A 121 6.98 17.32 -3.36
N PRO A 122 7.77 18.06 -4.16
CA PRO A 122 7.29 19.24 -4.86
C PRO A 122 6.24 18.84 -5.91
N VAL A 123 5.32 19.74 -6.24
CA VAL A 123 4.32 19.49 -7.29
C VAL A 123 4.76 20.17 -8.57
N HIS A 124 4.82 19.41 -9.64
CA HIS A 124 5.27 19.84 -10.96
C HIS A 124 4.17 19.70 -12.03
N SER A 125 4.24 20.55 -13.02
CA SER A 125 3.37 20.50 -14.21
C SER A 125 4.22 20.70 -15.46
N PRO A 126 4.39 19.68 -16.32
CA PRO A 126 3.79 18.34 -16.23
C PRO A 126 4.28 17.53 -15.01
N PRO A 127 3.53 16.52 -14.56
CA PRO A 127 3.91 15.65 -13.45
C PRO A 127 5.18 14.86 -13.77
N ASP A 128 6.08 14.74 -12.77
CA ASP A 128 7.34 13.99 -12.87
C ASP A 128 7.69 13.22 -11.58
N ASN A 129 6.80 13.24 -10.59
CA ASN A 129 6.92 12.51 -9.32
C ASN A 129 5.58 12.01 -8.83
N THR A 130 5.60 11.13 -7.84
CA THR A 130 4.42 10.44 -7.33
C THR A 130 3.32 11.40 -6.88
N LEU A 131 3.64 12.40 -6.06
CA LEU A 131 2.62 13.35 -5.58
C LEU A 131 1.95 14.11 -6.74
N SER A 132 2.74 14.57 -7.72
CA SER A 132 2.21 15.27 -8.89
C SER A 132 1.25 14.41 -9.69
N TYR A 133 1.51 13.11 -9.79
CA TYR A 133 0.60 12.16 -10.44
C TYR A 133 -0.64 11.88 -9.60
N LEU A 134 -0.50 11.67 -8.28
CA LEU A 134 -1.64 11.43 -7.38
C LEU A 134 -2.65 12.59 -7.42
N LEU A 135 -2.16 13.82 -7.50
CA LEU A 135 -3.00 15.01 -7.59
C LEU A 135 -3.76 15.16 -8.92
N LYS A 136 -3.58 14.27 -9.89
CA LYS A 136 -4.44 14.17 -11.08
C LYS A 136 -5.79 13.53 -10.77
N TYR A 137 -5.86 12.68 -9.75
CA TYR A 137 -7.09 12.04 -9.33
C TYR A 137 -7.94 13.00 -8.48
N ASP A 138 -9.24 12.75 -8.41
CA ASP A 138 -10.16 13.54 -7.60
C ASP A 138 -10.15 13.10 -6.14
N VAL A 139 -10.01 11.80 -5.93
CA VAL A 139 -9.96 11.15 -4.61
C VAL A 139 -8.67 10.35 -4.47
N ILE A 140 -7.90 10.65 -3.44
CA ILE A 140 -6.66 9.95 -3.10
C ILE A 140 -6.90 9.15 -1.81
N VAL A 141 -6.91 7.82 -1.93
CA VAL A 141 -7.04 6.88 -0.82
C VAL A 141 -5.68 6.26 -0.57
N PHE A 142 -5.26 6.16 0.67
CA PHE A 142 -3.99 5.52 1.00
C PHE A 142 -4.02 4.86 2.36
N LYS A 143 -3.18 3.84 2.54
CA LYS A 143 -3.07 3.10 3.79
C LYS A 143 -1.66 2.58 4.05
N SER A 144 -1.24 2.65 5.32
CA SER A 144 -0.09 1.90 5.83
C SER A 144 -0.43 0.41 6.02
N CYS A 145 0.56 -0.40 6.31
CA CYS A 145 0.39 -1.84 6.48
C CYS A 145 0.96 -2.32 7.83
N PHE A 146 1.42 -3.56 7.92
CA PHE A 146 1.81 -4.23 9.17
C PHE A 146 2.93 -3.56 9.99
N PRO A 147 3.86 -2.75 9.47
CA PRO A 147 4.80 -2.02 10.33
C PRO A 147 4.11 -1.18 11.40
N VAL A 148 2.98 -0.54 11.10
CA VAL A 148 2.19 0.24 12.07
C VAL A 148 1.15 -0.56 12.83
N SER A 149 1.21 -1.88 12.75
CA SER A 149 0.36 -2.79 13.54
C SER A 149 1.11 -3.43 14.71
N ASN A 150 2.44 -3.19 14.80
CA ASN A 150 3.33 -3.61 15.87
C ASN A 150 4.12 -2.40 16.39
N ILE A 151 3.47 -1.52 17.13
CA ILE A 151 4.10 -0.30 17.64
C ILE A 151 4.81 -0.60 18.96
N GLY A 152 6.15 -0.68 18.91
CA GLY A 152 6.98 -1.15 20.00
C GLY A 152 7.06 -0.21 21.23
N SER A 153 6.85 1.11 21.02
CA SER A 153 6.92 2.10 22.09
C SER A 153 5.99 3.28 21.87
N ASP A 154 5.79 4.09 22.90
CA ASP A 154 4.99 5.32 22.81
C ASP A 154 5.70 6.38 21.97
N GLU A 155 7.05 6.42 22.00
CA GLU A 155 7.84 7.30 21.14
C GLU A 155 7.64 6.96 19.66
N GLN A 156 7.57 5.69 19.31
CA GLN A 156 7.28 5.25 17.93
C GLN A 156 5.85 5.61 17.51
N LEU A 157 4.88 5.49 18.44
CA LEU A 157 3.51 5.93 18.20
C LEU A 157 3.45 7.44 17.89
N ASP A 158 4.18 8.24 18.68
CA ASP A 158 4.24 9.69 18.49
C ASP A 158 4.97 10.06 17.18
N GLU A 159 6.00 9.32 16.80
CA GLU A 159 6.67 9.47 15.51
C GLU A 159 5.70 9.21 14.34
N TYR A 160 4.95 8.11 14.38
CA TYR A 160 3.95 7.80 13.36
C TYR A 160 2.85 8.85 13.27
N LYS A 161 2.36 9.35 14.40
CA LYS A 161 1.43 10.50 14.41
C LYS A 161 2.03 11.73 13.75
N GLY A 162 3.33 12.01 13.99
CA GLY A 162 4.05 13.11 13.35
C GLY A 162 4.06 13.01 11.82
N TYR A 163 4.26 11.82 11.25
CA TYR A 163 4.17 11.59 9.82
C TYR A 163 2.76 11.89 9.28
N TYR A 164 1.72 11.38 9.92
CA TYR A 164 0.33 11.64 9.51
C TYR A 164 -0.05 13.13 9.64
N LEU A 165 0.43 13.84 10.67
CA LEU A 165 0.23 15.28 10.79
C LEU A 165 0.89 16.03 9.63
N SER A 166 2.13 15.68 9.28
CA SER A 166 2.83 16.31 8.16
C SER A 166 2.14 16.07 6.81
N MET A 167 1.57 14.89 6.61
CA MET A 167 0.77 14.58 5.42
C MET A 167 -0.53 15.39 5.41
N ARG A 168 -1.22 15.47 6.55
CA ARG A 168 -2.46 16.24 6.71
C ARG A 168 -2.25 17.72 6.38
N ASP A 169 -1.18 18.33 6.92
CA ASP A 169 -0.85 19.72 6.63
C ASP A 169 -0.61 19.95 5.13
N ARG A 170 -0.03 18.93 4.44
CA ARG A 170 0.14 18.99 3.00
C ARG A 170 -1.18 18.85 2.23
N MET A 171 -2.11 18.04 2.71
CA MET A 171 -3.46 17.90 2.12
C MET A 171 -4.25 19.19 2.16
N ASP A 172 -4.04 20.03 3.18
CA ASP A 172 -4.68 21.35 3.31
C ASP A 172 -4.34 22.30 2.15
N GLU A 173 -3.21 22.10 1.48
CA GLU A 173 -2.83 22.89 0.30
C GLU A 173 -3.66 22.54 -0.94
N TYR A 174 -4.43 21.44 -0.91
CA TYR A 174 -5.24 20.95 -2.02
C TYR A 174 -6.72 20.80 -1.63
N PRO A 175 -7.40 21.90 -1.31
CA PRO A 175 -8.78 21.86 -0.80
C PRO A 175 -9.80 21.38 -1.84
N ASN A 176 -9.41 21.27 -3.10
CA ASN A 176 -10.22 20.72 -4.20
C ASN A 176 -10.00 19.23 -4.44
N LYS A 177 -9.20 18.56 -3.61
CA LYS A 177 -8.94 17.11 -3.64
C LYS A 177 -9.49 16.47 -2.36
N LEU A 178 -10.05 15.29 -2.50
CA LEU A 178 -10.52 14.49 -1.38
C LEU A 178 -9.44 13.46 -1.00
N PHE A 179 -9.07 13.42 0.28
CA PHE A 179 -8.13 12.46 0.83
C PHE A 179 -8.83 11.52 1.81
N ILE A 180 -8.59 10.23 1.66
CA ILE A 180 -9.11 9.21 2.57
C ILE A 180 -7.94 8.41 3.13
N VAL A 181 -7.72 8.55 4.44
CA VAL A 181 -6.78 7.73 5.20
C VAL A 181 -7.48 6.43 5.57
N VAL A 182 -6.90 5.29 5.24
CA VAL A 182 -7.37 3.99 5.69
C VAL A 182 -6.44 3.51 6.80
N THR A 183 -6.97 3.19 7.98
CA THR A 183 -6.15 2.71 9.09
C THR A 183 -5.54 1.34 8.76
N GLN A 184 -4.40 1.02 9.39
CA GLN A 184 -3.71 -0.25 9.19
C GLN A 184 -4.58 -1.45 9.61
N PRO A 185 -4.29 -2.68 9.13
CA PRO A 185 -4.94 -3.88 9.64
C PRO A 185 -4.37 -4.26 11.03
N PRO A 186 -5.12 -4.95 11.92
CA PRO A 186 -4.59 -5.52 13.15
C PRO A 186 -3.73 -6.76 12.87
N GLN A 187 -2.84 -7.10 13.81
CA GLN A 187 -2.05 -8.34 13.77
C GLN A 187 -2.78 -9.53 14.40
N VAL A 188 -2.32 -10.73 14.09
CA VAL A 188 -2.71 -11.96 14.82
C VAL A 188 -1.90 -12.09 16.12
N PRO A 189 -2.40 -12.84 17.14
CA PRO A 189 -1.68 -13.02 18.41
C PRO A 189 -0.28 -13.62 18.29
N ALA A 190 0.00 -14.38 17.24
CA ALA A 190 1.32 -14.96 17.01
C ALA A 190 2.39 -13.91 16.61
N ASN A 191 1.96 -12.75 16.11
CA ASN A 191 2.85 -11.74 15.52
C ASN A 191 2.91 -10.43 16.32
N THR A 192 2.23 -10.31 17.44
CA THR A 192 2.18 -9.09 18.26
C THR A 192 2.00 -9.41 19.73
N ASP A 193 2.30 -8.46 20.61
CA ASP A 193 1.95 -8.53 22.01
C ASP A 193 0.79 -7.56 22.36
N PRO A 194 0.18 -7.69 23.57
CA PRO A 194 -0.93 -6.83 23.96
C PRO A 194 -0.59 -5.33 24.02
N ALA A 195 0.65 -4.96 24.31
CA ALA A 195 1.07 -3.56 24.41
C ALA A 195 1.24 -2.95 23.01
N GLU A 196 1.84 -3.70 22.08
CA GLU A 196 1.96 -3.31 20.67
C GLU A 196 0.58 -3.18 20.01
N ALA A 197 -0.30 -4.17 20.21
CA ALA A 197 -1.67 -4.14 19.68
C ALA A 197 -2.48 -2.97 20.25
N ALA A 198 -2.31 -2.63 21.53
CA ALA A 198 -2.97 -1.48 22.14
C ALA A 198 -2.50 -0.14 21.54
N ARG A 199 -1.19 0.00 21.24
CA ARG A 199 -0.68 1.20 20.57
C ARG A 199 -1.14 1.28 19.11
N ALA A 200 -1.19 0.16 18.39
CA ALA A 200 -1.77 0.12 17.05
C ALA A 200 -3.24 0.56 17.05
N ARG A 201 -4.03 0.09 18.04
CA ARG A 201 -5.40 0.57 18.27
C ARG A 201 -5.43 2.07 18.58
N ALA A 202 -4.50 2.57 19.39
CA ALA A 202 -4.44 3.99 19.74
C ALA A 202 -4.18 4.86 18.51
N LEU A 203 -3.29 4.43 17.60
CA LEU A 203 -3.05 5.11 16.33
C LEU A 203 -4.31 5.13 15.46
N ALA A 204 -4.98 3.99 15.27
CA ALA A 204 -6.18 3.90 14.44
C ALA A 204 -7.30 4.81 14.98
N ARG A 205 -7.55 4.79 16.28
CA ARG A 205 -8.53 5.67 16.93
C ARG A 205 -8.20 7.15 16.81
N TRP A 206 -6.92 7.48 16.95
CA TRP A 206 -6.47 8.86 16.79
C TRP A 206 -6.69 9.35 15.36
N LEU A 207 -6.34 8.56 14.34
CA LEU A 207 -6.58 8.88 12.92
C LEU A 207 -8.08 9.09 12.61
N ALA A 208 -8.97 8.39 13.30
CA ALA A 208 -10.42 8.52 13.14
C ALA A 208 -11.05 9.61 14.04
N SER A 209 -10.24 10.31 14.84
CA SER A 209 -10.73 11.30 15.82
C SER A 209 -10.73 12.73 15.29
N GLU A 210 -11.51 13.60 15.96
CA GLU A 210 -11.46 15.04 15.72
C GLU A 210 -10.09 15.66 16.05
N GLU A 211 -9.26 15.01 16.87
CA GLU A 211 -7.89 15.48 17.14
C GLU A 211 -7.03 15.44 15.87
N TYR A 212 -7.17 14.39 15.04
CA TYR A 212 -6.48 14.32 13.76
C TYR A 212 -7.21 15.10 12.67
N LEU A 213 -8.53 14.95 12.55
CA LEU A 213 -9.31 15.53 11.46
C LEU A 213 -9.50 17.04 11.59
N GLU A 214 -9.59 17.58 12.81
CA GLU A 214 -9.76 19.01 13.14
C GLU A 214 -10.84 19.73 12.29
N GLY A 215 -11.94 19.02 12.00
CA GLY A 215 -13.05 19.57 11.22
C GLY A 215 -12.75 19.82 9.74
N ARG A 216 -11.68 19.24 9.19
CA ARG A 216 -11.35 19.34 7.76
C ARG A 216 -12.46 18.74 6.91
N LYS A 217 -12.70 19.37 5.75
CA LYS A 217 -13.79 18.97 4.85
C LYS A 217 -13.33 18.07 3.70
N ASN A 218 -12.03 18.00 3.48
CA ASN A 218 -11.39 17.25 2.41
C ASN A 218 -10.52 16.07 2.90
N VAL A 219 -10.51 15.79 4.21
CA VAL A 219 -9.78 14.66 4.80
C VAL A 219 -10.74 13.81 5.60
N PHE A 220 -10.78 12.51 5.32
CA PHE A 220 -11.62 11.52 5.99
C PHE A 220 -10.79 10.31 6.39
N THR A 221 -11.26 9.54 7.38
CA THR A 221 -10.59 8.31 7.81
C THR A 221 -11.56 7.14 7.80
N PHE A 222 -11.21 6.09 7.04
CA PHE A 222 -11.88 4.78 7.13
C PHE A 222 -11.18 3.91 8.16
N ASP A 223 -11.83 3.63 9.28
CA ASP A 223 -11.26 2.82 10.36
C ASP A 223 -11.35 1.32 10.04
N PHE A 224 -10.44 0.88 9.15
CA PHE A 224 -10.30 -0.52 8.77
C PHE A 224 -9.85 -1.40 9.94
N PHE A 225 -9.04 -0.84 10.85
CA PHE A 225 -8.57 -1.54 12.04
C PHE A 225 -9.74 -1.97 12.93
N ASP A 226 -10.68 -1.06 13.23
CA ASP A 226 -11.79 -1.33 14.14
C ASP A 226 -12.75 -2.39 13.60
N LEU A 227 -12.94 -2.41 12.29
CA LEU A 227 -13.78 -3.42 11.63
C LEU A 227 -13.18 -4.83 11.73
N LEU A 228 -11.86 -4.96 11.77
CA LEU A 228 -11.13 -6.23 11.79
C LEU A 228 -10.75 -6.70 13.18
N ALA A 229 -10.46 -5.79 14.11
CA ALA A 229 -9.90 -6.11 15.41
C ALA A 229 -10.95 -6.56 16.43
N ASP A 230 -10.58 -7.51 17.27
CA ASP A 230 -11.33 -7.83 18.47
C ASP A 230 -11.26 -6.65 19.45
N PRO A 231 -12.38 -6.18 20.01
CA PRO A 231 -12.38 -5.04 20.92
C PRO A 231 -11.69 -5.32 22.27
N ALA A 232 -11.50 -6.58 22.65
CA ALA A 232 -10.92 -6.94 23.94
C ALA A 232 -9.39 -6.98 23.92
N ASP A 233 -8.77 -7.51 22.85
CA ASP A 233 -7.32 -7.67 22.73
C ASP A 233 -6.66 -6.83 21.63
N HIS A 234 -7.50 -6.19 20.78
CA HIS A 234 -7.07 -5.35 19.66
C HIS A 234 -6.33 -6.11 18.53
N MET A 235 -6.43 -7.42 18.52
CA MET A 235 -5.84 -8.29 17.51
C MET A 235 -6.88 -8.70 16.48
N LEU A 236 -6.45 -9.25 15.34
CA LEU A 236 -7.36 -9.73 14.30
C LEU A 236 -8.35 -10.75 14.88
N ARG A 237 -9.65 -10.53 14.64
CA ARG A 237 -10.73 -11.42 15.13
C ARG A 237 -10.51 -12.86 14.67
N PRO A 238 -10.75 -13.87 15.52
CA PRO A 238 -10.54 -15.28 15.15
C PRO A 238 -11.24 -15.69 13.85
N GLU A 239 -12.47 -15.23 13.63
CA GLU A 239 -13.27 -15.55 12.43
C GLU A 239 -12.75 -14.92 11.13
N TYR A 240 -11.83 -13.94 11.24
CA TYR A 240 -11.22 -13.25 10.11
C TYR A 240 -9.80 -13.74 9.80
N ARG A 241 -9.26 -14.68 10.59
CA ARG A 241 -7.93 -15.27 10.36
C ARG A 241 -7.99 -16.34 9.27
N ALA A 242 -7.02 -16.33 8.38
CA ALA A 242 -6.80 -17.41 7.42
C ALA A 242 -5.98 -18.56 8.04
N ALA A 243 -4.98 -18.20 8.88
CA ALA A 243 -4.13 -19.12 9.62
C ALA A 243 -3.67 -18.46 10.94
N GLU A 244 -3.00 -19.23 11.81
CA GLU A 244 -2.57 -18.77 13.13
C GLU A 244 -1.50 -17.67 13.07
N GLU A 245 -0.59 -17.76 12.07
CA GLU A 245 0.53 -16.82 11.89
C GLU A 245 0.29 -15.83 10.74
N ASP A 246 -0.83 -15.95 10.02
CA ASP A 246 -1.16 -15.07 8.91
C ASP A 246 -2.10 -13.95 9.35
N ALA A 247 -1.59 -12.73 9.39
CA ALA A 247 -2.36 -11.53 9.75
C ALA A 247 -3.22 -10.97 8.59
N HIS A 248 -3.16 -11.55 7.39
CA HIS A 248 -4.04 -11.12 6.32
C HIS A 248 -5.48 -11.50 6.64
N PRO A 249 -6.42 -10.53 6.58
CA PRO A 249 -7.84 -10.83 6.70
C PRO A 249 -8.26 -11.84 5.63
N ASN A 250 -9.01 -12.86 6.03
CA ASN A 250 -9.48 -13.90 5.11
C ASN A 250 -10.57 -13.37 4.15
N GLU A 251 -10.95 -14.21 3.19
CA GLU A 251 -11.96 -13.86 2.18
C GLU A 251 -13.31 -13.44 2.79
N ARG A 252 -13.70 -14.05 3.92
CA ARG A 252 -14.93 -13.66 4.63
C ARG A 252 -14.84 -12.21 5.11
N ALA A 253 -13.75 -11.83 5.78
CA ALA A 253 -13.55 -10.47 6.25
C ALA A 253 -13.59 -9.46 5.09
N ASN A 254 -12.88 -9.76 4.00
CA ASN A 254 -12.83 -8.88 2.84
C ASN A 254 -14.21 -8.72 2.18
N LYS A 255 -15.01 -9.78 2.08
CA LYS A 255 -16.39 -9.72 1.55
C LYS A 255 -17.34 -8.94 2.46
N GLU A 256 -17.17 -9.02 3.78
CA GLU A 256 -18.00 -8.29 4.74
C GLU A 256 -17.63 -6.80 4.79
N ILE A 257 -16.35 -6.43 4.63
CA ILE A 257 -15.87 -5.06 4.77
C ILE A 257 -15.91 -4.27 3.45
N ALA A 258 -15.69 -4.89 2.31
CA ALA A 258 -15.65 -4.18 1.03
C ALA A 258 -16.90 -3.33 0.73
N PRO A 259 -18.15 -3.78 1.00
CA PRO A 259 -19.32 -2.93 0.86
C PRO A 259 -19.25 -1.66 1.72
N LEU A 260 -18.80 -1.79 2.97
CA LEU A 260 -18.66 -0.67 3.91
C LEU A 260 -17.59 0.32 3.44
N PHE A 261 -16.49 -0.19 2.89
CA PHE A 261 -15.43 0.63 2.30
C PHE A 261 -15.92 1.44 1.10
N CYS A 262 -16.64 0.80 0.17
CA CYS A 262 -17.19 1.48 -1.00
C CYS A 262 -18.25 2.52 -0.61
N GLU A 263 -19.13 2.18 0.33
CA GLU A 263 -20.14 3.10 0.85
C GLU A 263 -19.51 4.30 1.56
N PHE A 264 -18.44 4.08 2.34
CA PHE A 264 -17.71 5.16 3.00
C PHE A 264 -17.07 6.12 1.98
N ILE A 265 -16.48 5.60 0.90
CA ILE A 265 -15.94 6.42 -0.19
C ILE A 265 -17.05 7.27 -0.82
N ASP A 266 -18.19 6.66 -1.18
CA ASP A 266 -19.34 7.37 -1.77
C ASP A 266 -19.87 8.48 -0.84
N GLN A 267 -20.03 8.17 0.46
CA GLN A 267 -20.47 9.16 1.46
C GLN A 267 -19.47 10.30 1.63
N SER A 268 -18.16 10.00 1.64
CA SER A 268 -17.10 11.00 1.72
C SER A 268 -17.11 11.93 0.50
N ILE A 269 -17.31 11.40 -0.70
CA ILE A 269 -17.43 12.17 -1.95
C ILE A 269 -18.64 13.09 -1.90
N ARG A 270 -19.79 12.60 -1.47
CA ARG A 270 -21.02 13.41 -1.34
C ARG A 270 -20.86 14.54 -0.32
N SER A 271 -20.33 14.22 0.88
CA SER A 271 -20.08 15.20 1.94
C SER A 271 -19.08 16.28 1.52
N PHE A 272 -18.06 15.89 0.78
CA PHE A 272 -17.08 16.82 0.22
C PHE A 272 -17.72 17.74 -0.83
N GLY A 273 -18.51 17.18 -1.76
CA GLY A 273 -19.24 17.95 -2.79
C GLY A 273 -20.22 18.96 -2.20
N GLU A 274 -20.95 18.59 -1.17
CA GLU A 274 -21.86 19.51 -0.45
C GLU A 274 -21.12 20.66 0.26
N SER A 275 -19.91 20.38 0.76
CA SER A 275 -19.07 21.38 1.44
C SER A 275 -18.40 22.36 0.47
N ALA A 276 -18.24 22.00 -0.80
CA ALA A 276 -17.64 22.81 -1.84
C ALA A 276 -18.63 23.80 -2.50
N ILE A 277 -19.93 23.68 -2.24
CA ILE A 277 -20.95 24.62 -2.73
C ILE A 277 -21.01 25.79 -1.74
N PRO A 278 -20.64 27.03 -2.11
CA PRO A 278 -20.82 28.21 -1.25
C PRO A 278 -22.32 28.38 -0.93
N GLN A 279 -22.66 28.52 0.36
CA GLN A 279 -23.99 28.90 0.83
C GLN A 279 -24.27 30.35 0.56
#